data_ba6d37889e3f642b5b54bb507f6b98ec
#
_entry.id   ba6d37889e3f642b5b54bb507f6b98ec
#
_cell.length_a   1.000
_cell.length_b   1.000
_cell.length_c   1.000
_cell.angle_alpha   90.00
_cell.angle_beta   90.00
_cell.angle_gamma   90.00
#
_symmetry.space_group_name_H-M   'P 1'
#
loop_
_entity.id
_entity.type
_entity.pdbx_description
1 polymer ?
#
loop_
_entity_poly.entity_id
_entity_poly.type
_entity_poly.pdbx_seq_one_letter_code
_entity_poly.pdbx_strand_id
1 'polypeptide(L)'
;AEEEKVGSFLEFRDLVLPRIKKAGYNCIQIMAIQEHPYYGSFGYHVSNYFAASSRFGTPEELKMLIDAAHEMGIAVIMDIVHSHAVKNEVEGLGLFDGTPYQYFHDGPRRDHPAWDSLCFDYGKNEVIHFLLSNCKFWLDEYKFDGFRFDGVTSMLYLSHGLGESFSGYSDYYNGNQDGDAICYLTLANKLIHEVNPKAISIAEEMSGLPGLANKFEDGGLGFDYRMAMGIPDLWIKYIKEYTDENWKPGHIFWELTNRRYDEKTISYAE
;
A
#
# COMPACT_ATOMS: atom_id res chain seq x y z
N ALA A 1 19.66 -13.15 -10.46
CA ALA A 1 20.16 -12.56 -11.70
C ALA A 1 21.67 -12.78 -11.72
N GLU A 2 22.22 -13.21 -12.86
CA GLU A 2 23.68 -13.42 -13.01
C GLU A 2 24.42 -12.10 -13.17
N GLU A 3 23.73 -11.01 -13.42
CA GLU A 3 24.27 -9.65 -13.51
C GLU A 3 23.36 -8.69 -12.75
N GLU A 4 23.95 -7.63 -12.17
CA GLU A 4 23.22 -6.53 -11.54
C GLU A 4 22.49 -5.71 -12.61
N LYS A 5 21.24 -6.00 -12.85
CA LYS A 5 20.40 -5.23 -13.76
C LYS A 5 18.98 -5.05 -13.20
N VAL A 6 18.33 -4.00 -13.65
CA VAL A 6 16.90 -3.78 -13.37
C VAL A 6 16.09 -4.79 -14.19
N GLY A 7 15.23 -5.56 -13.52
CA GLY A 7 14.31 -6.48 -14.19
C GLY A 7 13.20 -5.73 -14.91
N SER A 8 12.75 -6.23 -16.06
CA SER A 8 11.65 -5.63 -16.82
C SER A 8 10.33 -6.36 -16.59
N PHE A 9 9.21 -5.70 -16.96
CA PHE A 9 7.87 -6.32 -16.95
C PHE A 9 7.82 -7.60 -17.78
N LEU A 10 8.48 -7.61 -18.96
CA LEU A 10 8.52 -8.78 -19.82
C LEU A 10 9.37 -9.91 -19.23
N GLU A 11 10.51 -9.59 -18.61
CA GLU A 11 11.32 -10.60 -17.91
C GLU A 11 10.56 -11.22 -16.73
N PHE A 12 9.81 -10.43 -15.98
CA PHE A 12 8.96 -10.93 -14.91
C PHE A 12 7.89 -11.86 -15.48
N ARG A 13 7.19 -11.44 -16.54
CA ARG A 13 6.18 -12.26 -17.23
C ARG A 13 6.74 -13.61 -17.70
N ASP A 14 7.90 -13.59 -18.36
CA ASP A 14 8.42 -14.78 -19.04
C ASP A 14 9.21 -15.72 -18.11
N LEU A 15 9.89 -15.18 -17.09
CA LEU A 15 10.80 -15.95 -16.25
C LEU A 15 10.27 -16.19 -14.82
N VAL A 16 9.51 -15.25 -14.26
CA VAL A 16 9.10 -15.30 -12.85
C VAL A 16 7.67 -15.81 -12.72
N LEU A 17 6.75 -15.30 -13.50
CA LEU A 17 5.33 -15.63 -13.42
C LEU A 17 5.05 -17.14 -13.59
N PRO A 18 5.70 -17.89 -14.53
CA PRO A 18 5.52 -19.34 -14.62
C PRO A 18 5.98 -20.10 -13.38
N ARG A 19 7.01 -19.59 -12.68
CA ARG A 19 7.50 -20.19 -11.42
C ARG A 19 6.50 -19.98 -10.29
N ILE A 20 5.92 -18.78 -10.20
CA ILE A 20 4.86 -18.44 -9.25
C ILE A 20 3.65 -19.37 -9.46
N LYS A 21 3.22 -19.53 -10.70
CA LYS A 21 2.13 -20.47 -11.04
C LYS A 21 2.44 -21.90 -10.66
N LYS A 22 3.66 -22.37 -10.97
CA LYS A 22 4.12 -23.72 -10.61
C LYS A 22 4.17 -23.94 -9.10
N ALA A 23 4.48 -22.88 -8.33
CA ALA A 23 4.48 -22.90 -6.87
C ALA A 23 3.07 -22.90 -6.24
N GLY A 24 2.01 -22.74 -7.07
CA GLY A 24 0.62 -22.81 -6.62
C GLY A 24 0.02 -21.51 -6.12
N TYR A 25 0.70 -20.39 -6.29
CA TYR A 25 0.14 -19.06 -5.95
C TYR A 25 -0.94 -18.66 -6.95
N ASN A 26 -1.95 -17.96 -6.45
CA ASN A 26 -3.10 -17.47 -7.21
C ASN A 26 -3.23 -15.93 -7.21
N CYS A 27 -2.32 -15.24 -6.55
CA CYS A 27 -2.26 -13.78 -6.51
C CYS A 27 -0.80 -13.34 -6.41
N ILE A 28 -0.46 -12.24 -7.08
CA ILE A 28 0.80 -11.52 -6.89
C ILE A 28 0.52 -10.09 -6.45
N GLN A 29 1.33 -9.58 -5.55
CA GLN A 29 1.41 -8.17 -5.25
C GLN A 29 2.67 -7.62 -5.90
N ILE A 30 2.52 -6.65 -6.81
CA ILE A 30 3.64 -5.96 -7.43
C ILE A 30 3.97 -4.75 -6.57
N MET A 31 5.24 -4.64 -6.14
CA MET A 31 5.75 -3.47 -5.42
C MET A 31 5.48 -2.19 -6.20
N ALA A 32 5.55 -1.04 -5.52
CA ALA A 32 5.24 0.27 -6.08
C ALA A 32 5.90 0.51 -7.45
N ILE A 33 5.07 0.58 -8.49
CA ILE A 33 5.49 0.71 -9.90
C ILE A 33 5.05 2.02 -10.54
N GLN A 34 4.46 2.93 -9.78
CA GLN A 34 4.22 4.29 -10.25
C GLN A 34 5.55 4.98 -10.55
N GLU A 35 5.57 5.93 -11.50
CA GLU A 35 6.82 6.58 -11.89
C GLU A 35 7.49 7.29 -10.71
N HIS A 36 8.78 7.09 -10.57
CA HIS A 36 9.59 7.59 -9.47
C HIS A 36 11.02 7.93 -9.95
N PRO A 37 11.60 9.06 -9.50
CA PRO A 37 12.89 9.53 -10.01
C PRO A 37 14.07 8.75 -9.43
N TYR A 38 13.93 8.17 -8.23
CA TYR A 38 15.01 7.54 -7.51
C TYR A 38 14.78 6.04 -7.32
N TYR A 39 15.61 5.22 -7.94
CA TYR A 39 15.52 3.75 -7.87
C TYR A 39 15.62 3.20 -6.44
N GLY A 40 16.47 3.80 -5.61
CA GLY A 40 16.65 3.38 -4.21
C GLY A 40 15.43 3.61 -3.31
N SER A 41 14.40 4.32 -3.81
CA SER A 41 13.11 4.41 -3.12
C SER A 41 12.24 3.17 -3.31
N PHE A 42 12.64 2.23 -4.15
CA PHE A 42 11.87 1.04 -4.53
C PHE A 42 10.45 1.34 -5.04
N GLY A 43 10.23 2.55 -5.58
CA GLY A 43 8.95 3.02 -6.09
C GLY A 43 8.09 3.79 -5.09
N TYR A 44 8.52 3.91 -3.83
CA TYR A 44 7.73 4.58 -2.79
C TYR A 44 7.87 6.12 -2.78
N HIS A 45 8.77 6.70 -3.56
CA HIS A 45 8.86 8.15 -3.79
C HIS A 45 8.26 8.52 -5.15
N VAL A 46 6.93 8.46 -5.23
CA VAL A 46 6.19 8.65 -6.48
C VAL A 46 6.27 10.09 -6.97
N SER A 47 6.61 10.28 -8.24
CA SER A 47 6.59 11.57 -8.93
C SER A 47 5.39 11.73 -9.87
N ASN A 48 4.95 10.64 -10.52
CA ASN A 48 3.79 10.66 -11.39
C ASN A 48 2.86 9.48 -11.12
N TYR A 49 1.66 9.81 -10.67
CA TYR A 49 0.66 8.84 -10.20
C TYR A 49 -0.06 8.09 -11.33
N PHE A 50 -0.10 8.67 -12.53
CA PHE A 50 -0.80 8.11 -13.70
C PHE A 50 0.16 7.52 -14.74
N ALA A 51 1.39 7.23 -14.37
CA ALA A 51 2.37 6.60 -15.23
C ALA A 51 3.00 5.37 -14.55
N ALA A 52 3.11 4.28 -15.31
CA ALA A 52 3.96 3.16 -14.93
C ALA A 52 5.43 3.59 -15.04
N SER A 53 6.26 3.12 -14.13
CA SER A 53 7.68 3.47 -14.12
C SER A 53 8.36 3.03 -15.41
N SER A 54 8.90 3.99 -16.13
CA SER A 54 9.67 3.81 -17.36
C SER A 54 10.91 2.93 -17.19
N ARG A 55 11.33 2.77 -15.95
CA ARG A 55 12.50 1.96 -15.55
C ARG A 55 12.32 0.47 -15.82
N PHE A 56 11.08 -0.03 -15.77
CA PHE A 56 10.77 -1.45 -15.88
C PHE A 56 10.18 -1.82 -17.25
N GLY A 57 9.91 -0.86 -18.11
CA GLY A 57 9.33 -1.07 -19.42
C GLY A 57 8.26 -0.05 -19.80
N THR A 58 7.49 -0.37 -20.83
CA THR A 58 6.41 0.48 -21.31
C THR A 58 5.07 0.18 -20.61
N PRO A 59 4.08 1.09 -20.68
CA PRO A 59 2.72 0.82 -20.23
C PRO A 59 2.11 -0.44 -20.85
N GLU A 60 2.36 -0.68 -22.13
CA GLU A 60 1.87 -1.85 -22.87
C GLU A 60 2.50 -3.13 -22.32
N GLU A 61 3.78 -3.10 -21.97
CA GLU A 61 4.48 -4.26 -21.39
C GLU A 61 3.94 -4.61 -19.99
N LEU A 62 3.57 -3.61 -19.19
CA LEU A 62 2.88 -3.85 -17.92
C LEU A 62 1.50 -4.48 -18.14
N LYS A 63 0.73 -3.98 -19.12
CA LYS A 63 -0.56 -4.59 -19.49
C LYS A 63 -0.39 -6.03 -19.96
N MET A 64 0.64 -6.33 -20.76
CA MET A 64 0.98 -7.69 -21.19
C MET A 64 1.32 -8.61 -20.00
N LEU A 65 2.00 -8.11 -18.99
CA LEU A 65 2.29 -8.86 -17.77
C LEU A 65 1.00 -9.23 -17.02
N ILE A 66 0.11 -8.24 -16.83
CA ILE A 66 -1.16 -8.44 -16.12
C ILE A 66 -2.05 -9.42 -16.88
N ASP A 67 -2.15 -9.28 -18.19
CA ASP A 67 -2.93 -10.17 -19.05
C ASP A 67 -2.44 -11.62 -18.96
N ALA A 68 -1.13 -11.82 -19.06
CA ALA A 68 -0.52 -13.16 -18.90
C ALA A 68 -0.75 -13.75 -17.49
N ALA A 69 -0.76 -12.92 -16.44
CA ALA A 69 -1.11 -13.37 -15.10
C ALA A 69 -2.56 -13.84 -15.03
N HIS A 70 -3.49 -13.10 -15.63
CA HIS A 70 -4.91 -13.45 -15.70
C HIS A 70 -5.13 -14.74 -16.51
N GLU A 71 -4.45 -14.93 -17.64
CA GLU A 71 -4.49 -16.20 -18.40
C GLU A 71 -4.06 -17.40 -17.56
N MET A 72 -3.13 -17.20 -16.64
CA MET A 72 -2.69 -18.23 -15.68
C MET A 72 -3.62 -18.37 -14.47
N GLY A 73 -4.68 -17.56 -14.34
CA GLY A 73 -5.57 -17.53 -13.18
C GLY A 73 -4.87 -16.95 -11.94
N ILE A 74 -4.01 -15.96 -12.12
CA ILE A 74 -3.30 -15.24 -11.05
C ILE A 74 -3.83 -13.81 -11.01
N ALA A 75 -4.38 -13.40 -9.88
CA ALA A 75 -4.77 -12.02 -9.62
C ALA A 75 -3.53 -11.14 -9.43
N VAL A 76 -3.63 -9.86 -9.80
CA VAL A 76 -2.54 -8.90 -9.70
C VAL A 76 -2.96 -7.71 -8.84
N ILE A 77 -2.34 -7.56 -7.67
CA ILE A 77 -2.54 -6.45 -6.74
C ILE A 77 -1.40 -5.44 -6.92
N MET A 78 -1.75 -4.17 -7.02
CA MET A 78 -0.78 -3.08 -7.08
C MET A 78 -0.52 -2.50 -5.70
N ASP A 79 0.74 -2.29 -5.39
CA ASP A 79 1.15 -1.49 -4.24
C ASP A 79 1.00 -0.01 -4.60
N ILE A 80 0.05 0.69 -3.97
CA ILE A 80 -0.30 2.07 -4.30
C ILE A 80 0.12 3.03 -3.18
N VAL A 81 0.83 4.09 -3.55
CA VAL A 81 1.36 5.06 -2.59
C VAL A 81 0.51 6.32 -2.61
N HIS A 82 -0.48 6.41 -1.73
CA HIS A 82 -1.33 7.58 -1.56
C HIS A 82 -1.11 8.27 -0.21
N SER A 83 -0.17 7.77 0.58
CA SER A 83 0.23 8.35 1.86
C SER A 83 1.10 9.60 1.72
N HIS A 84 1.89 9.68 0.63
CA HIS A 84 2.85 10.76 0.42
C HIS A 84 3.28 10.85 -1.05
N ALA A 85 4.04 11.89 -1.39
CA ALA A 85 4.69 12.08 -2.68
C ALA A 85 6.18 12.40 -2.51
N VAL A 86 6.97 12.18 -3.54
CA VAL A 86 8.38 12.57 -3.55
C VAL A 86 8.53 14.08 -3.39
N LYS A 87 9.54 14.49 -2.64
CA LYS A 87 9.91 15.90 -2.44
C LYS A 87 10.72 16.39 -3.65
N ASN A 88 10.04 16.47 -4.81
CA ASN A 88 10.64 16.89 -6.08
C ASN A 88 9.76 17.94 -6.76
N GLU A 89 10.36 19.09 -7.04
CA GLU A 89 9.66 20.26 -7.57
C GLU A 89 9.72 20.32 -9.12
N VAL A 90 10.55 19.50 -9.74
CA VAL A 90 10.79 19.50 -11.20
C VAL A 90 10.05 18.35 -11.87
N GLU A 91 10.19 17.14 -11.35
CA GLU A 91 9.62 15.92 -11.93
C GLU A 91 8.36 15.42 -11.17
N GLY A 92 8.05 16.02 -10.02
CA GLY A 92 6.94 15.64 -9.16
C GLY A 92 5.87 16.71 -9.02
N LEU A 93 5.01 16.55 -8.02
CA LEU A 93 3.89 17.45 -7.75
C LEU A 93 4.25 18.65 -6.85
N GLY A 94 5.52 18.75 -6.42
CA GLY A 94 5.94 19.70 -5.37
C GLY A 94 5.67 21.18 -5.69
N LEU A 95 5.75 21.58 -6.99
CA LEU A 95 5.43 22.92 -7.49
C LEU A 95 4.63 22.84 -8.79
N PHE A 96 3.69 21.92 -8.91
CA PHE A 96 3.00 21.62 -10.16
C PHE A 96 2.28 22.81 -10.78
N ASP A 97 1.63 23.67 -9.96
CA ASP A 97 0.98 24.91 -10.39
C ASP A 97 1.82 26.18 -10.10
N GLY A 98 3.08 25.98 -9.69
CA GLY A 98 3.97 27.06 -9.25
C GLY A 98 3.83 27.41 -7.77
N THR A 99 2.92 26.74 -7.04
CA THR A 99 2.80 26.87 -5.59
C THR A 99 3.15 25.56 -4.88
N PRO A 100 3.67 25.60 -3.63
CA PRO A 100 4.10 24.38 -2.93
C PRO A 100 2.95 23.59 -2.27
N TYR A 101 1.72 24.08 -2.36
CA TYR A 101 0.58 23.51 -1.62
C TYR A 101 -0.64 23.18 -2.48
N GLN A 102 -0.51 23.05 -3.81
CA GLN A 102 -1.64 22.64 -4.65
C GLN A 102 -2.23 21.29 -4.20
N TYR A 103 -1.36 20.30 -4.00
CA TYR A 103 -1.73 18.95 -3.56
C TYR A 103 -1.51 18.72 -2.08
N PHE A 104 -0.65 19.49 -1.46
CA PHE A 104 -0.09 19.24 -0.12
C PHE A 104 -0.61 20.25 0.90
N HIS A 105 -0.42 19.89 2.18
CA HIS A 105 -0.70 20.83 3.25
C HIS A 105 0.15 22.09 3.12
N ASP A 106 -0.37 23.20 3.66
CA ASP A 106 0.42 24.40 3.88
C ASP A 106 1.17 24.31 5.22
N GLY A 107 2.32 25.00 5.31
CA GLY A 107 3.11 25.06 6.53
C GLY A 107 3.75 23.73 6.96
N PRO A 108 3.94 23.51 8.26
CA PRO A 108 4.73 22.40 8.78
C PRO A 108 4.17 21.00 8.48
N ARG A 109 2.87 20.89 8.20
CA ARG A 109 2.24 19.61 7.85
C ARG A 109 2.56 19.12 6.43
N ARG A 110 3.19 19.98 5.61
CA ARG A 110 3.56 19.66 4.23
C ARG A 110 4.61 18.56 4.17
N ASP A 111 5.61 18.64 5.02
CA ASP A 111 6.77 17.74 5.00
C ASP A 111 6.57 16.59 5.98
N HIS A 112 6.73 15.35 5.49
CA HIS A 112 6.68 14.18 6.37
C HIS A 112 7.95 14.11 7.24
N PRO A 113 7.82 14.05 8.58
CA PRO A 113 8.96 14.21 9.47
C PRO A 113 10.01 13.09 9.42
N ALA A 114 9.63 11.91 8.88
CA ALA A 114 10.51 10.74 8.87
C ALA A 114 10.88 10.24 7.46
N TRP A 115 10.11 10.60 6.39
CA TRP A 115 10.26 9.94 5.09
C TRP A 115 10.81 10.84 3.97
N ASP A 116 11.25 12.07 4.30
CA ASP A 116 11.69 13.06 3.31
C ASP A 116 10.75 13.18 2.09
N SER A 117 9.47 13.32 2.38
CA SER A 117 8.37 13.31 1.41
C SER A 117 7.34 14.38 1.73
N LEU A 118 6.36 14.57 0.84
CA LEU A 118 5.30 15.57 0.95
C LEU A 118 3.99 14.89 1.32
N CYS A 119 3.26 15.46 2.29
CA CYS A 119 1.98 14.93 2.76
C CYS A 119 0.81 15.57 2.00
N PHE A 120 -0.04 14.74 1.41
CA PHE A 120 -1.26 15.20 0.77
C PHE A 120 -2.22 15.88 1.74
N ASP A 121 -2.88 16.93 1.28
CA ASP A 121 -3.99 17.57 1.99
C ASP A 121 -5.32 16.94 1.57
N TYR A 122 -5.71 15.89 2.28
CA TYR A 122 -6.97 15.16 2.01
C TYR A 122 -8.23 16.00 2.33
N GLY A 123 -8.10 17.18 2.94
CA GLY A 123 -9.20 18.14 3.12
C GLY A 123 -9.58 18.89 1.84
N LYS A 124 -8.74 18.81 0.79
CA LYS A 124 -9.01 19.44 -0.51
C LYS A 124 -9.79 18.50 -1.43
N ASN A 125 -10.96 18.92 -1.87
CA ASN A 125 -11.80 18.13 -2.79
C ASN A 125 -11.04 17.69 -4.06
N GLU A 126 -10.21 18.57 -4.63
CA GLU A 126 -9.45 18.28 -5.84
C GLU A 126 -8.35 17.25 -5.60
N VAL A 127 -7.76 17.21 -4.40
CA VAL A 127 -6.79 16.19 -4.01
C VAL A 127 -7.48 14.83 -3.85
N ILE A 128 -8.62 14.79 -3.16
CA ILE A 128 -9.44 13.57 -3.07
C ILE A 128 -9.80 13.09 -4.48
N HIS A 129 -10.27 13.98 -5.36
CA HIS A 129 -10.65 13.66 -6.73
C HIS A 129 -9.47 13.11 -7.54
N PHE A 130 -8.29 13.70 -7.40
CA PHE A 130 -7.05 13.23 -8.02
C PHE A 130 -6.70 11.80 -7.59
N LEU A 131 -6.69 11.54 -6.28
CA LEU A 131 -6.33 10.23 -5.74
C LEU A 131 -7.38 9.15 -6.04
N LEU A 132 -8.68 9.48 -5.98
CA LEU A 132 -9.76 8.58 -6.38
C LEU A 132 -9.71 8.26 -7.88
N SER A 133 -9.44 9.26 -8.73
CA SER A 133 -9.24 9.07 -10.17
C SER A 133 -8.05 8.15 -10.44
N ASN A 134 -7.02 8.23 -9.63
CA ASN A 134 -5.85 7.37 -9.73
C ASN A 134 -6.19 5.90 -9.42
N CYS A 135 -6.96 5.61 -8.38
CA CYS A 135 -7.47 4.26 -8.12
C CYS A 135 -8.28 3.74 -9.32
N LYS A 136 -9.22 4.55 -9.83
CA LYS A 136 -10.01 4.17 -11.00
C LYS A 136 -9.15 3.90 -12.23
N PHE A 137 -8.16 4.74 -12.50
CA PHE A 137 -7.24 4.61 -13.64
C PHE A 137 -6.52 3.24 -13.64
N TRP A 138 -5.94 2.84 -12.53
CA TRP A 138 -5.22 1.57 -12.45
C TRP A 138 -6.14 0.35 -12.57
N LEU A 139 -7.36 0.43 -12.05
CA LEU A 139 -8.36 -0.63 -12.21
C LEU A 139 -8.89 -0.72 -13.65
N ASP A 140 -9.23 0.43 -14.27
CA ASP A 140 -9.87 0.46 -15.59
C ASP A 140 -8.87 0.29 -16.73
N GLU A 141 -7.72 0.97 -16.65
CA GLU A 141 -6.76 1.01 -17.76
C GLU A 141 -5.82 -0.20 -17.75
N TYR A 142 -5.36 -0.61 -16.56
CA TYR A 142 -4.40 -1.71 -16.44
C TYR A 142 -5.02 -3.03 -15.98
N LYS A 143 -6.27 -3.01 -15.52
CA LYS A 143 -6.99 -4.19 -15.03
C LYS A 143 -6.36 -4.85 -13.80
N PHE A 144 -5.78 -4.07 -12.91
CA PHE A 144 -5.39 -4.58 -11.59
C PHE A 144 -6.62 -5.12 -10.85
N ASP A 145 -6.41 -6.17 -10.06
CA ASP A 145 -7.46 -6.82 -9.26
C ASP A 145 -7.60 -6.20 -7.86
N GLY A 146 -6.88 -5.14 -7.59
CA GLY A 146 -6.96 -4.41 -6.33
C GLY A 146 -5.66 -3.74 -5.93
N PHE A 147 -5.63 -3.28 -4.68
CA PHE A 147 -4.52 -2.48 -4.15
C PHE A 147 -4.09 -2.92 -2.75
N ARG A 148 -2.80 -2.81 -2.50
CA ARG A 148 -2.25 -2.67 -1.16
C ARG A 148 -1.90 -1.18 -0.97
N PHE A 149 -2.55 -0.53 0.00
CA PHE A 149 -2.28 0.86 0.34
C PHE A 149 -1.07 0.93 1.27
N ASP A 150 -0.03 1.62 0.81
CA ASP A 150 1.21 1.85 1.53
C ASP A 150 1.03 2.90 2.62
N GLY A 151 1.63 2.67 3.79
CA GLY A 151 1.76 3.67 4.85
C GLY A 151 0.45 4.19 5.43
N VAL A 152 -0.58 3.37 5.54
CA VAL A 152 -1.91 3.78 6.03
C VAL A 152 -1.84 4.35 7.44
N THR A 153 -0.99 3.83 8.33
CA THR A 153 -0.78 4.41 9.67
C THR A 153 -0.41 5.89 9.59
N SER A 154 0.48 6.25 8.67
CA SER A 154 0.90 7.64 8.47
C SER A 154 -0.25 8.54 8.01
N MET A 155 -1.23 8.00 7.30
CA MET A 155 -2.42 8.73 6.86
C MET A 155 -3.42 8.94 7.99
N LEU A 156 -3.62 7.92 8.84
CA LEU A 156 -4.66 7.90 9.88
C LEU A 156 -4.44 8.90 11.01
N TYR A 157 -3.20 9.33 11.25
CA TYR A 157 -2.84 10.13 12.42
C TYR A 157 -2.11 11.42 12.05
N LEU A 158 -2.44 12.51 12.73
CA LEU A 158 -1.76 13.81 12.59
C LEU A 158 -0.28 13.73 12.99
N SER A 159 0.07 12.83 13.91
CA SER A 159 1.44 12.50 14.30
C SER A 159 2.14 11.53 13.33
N HIS A 160 1.46 11.06 12.27
CA HIS A 160 1.89 9.97 11.39
C HIS A 160 2.16 8.64 12.13
N GLY A 161 1.63 8.47 13.34
CA GLY A 161 1.90 7.32 14.21
C GLY A 161 3.31 7.32 14.82
N LEU A 162 4.09 8.38 14.63
CA LEU A 162 5.46 8.48 15.13
C LEU A 162 5.49 8.76 16.63
N GLY A 163 6.21 7.91 17.38
CA GLY A 163 6.33 8.05 18.84
C GLY A 163 5.05 7.69 19.61
N GLU A 164 4.03 7.16 18.93
CA GLU A 164 2.76 6.77 19.54
C GLU A 164 2.83 5.33 20.07
N SER A 165 2.02 5.08 21.09
CA SER A 165 1.78 3.73 21.63
C SER A 165 0.28 3.47 21.60
N PHE A 166 -0.10 2.37 20.97
CA PHE A 166 -1.51 1.98 20.80
C PHE A 166 -1.83 0.78 21.70
N SER A 167 -2.03 1.01 22.98
CA SER A 167 -2.25 -0.01 24.01
C SER A 167 -3.71 -0.13 24.46
N GLY A 168 -4.53 0.86 24.20
CA GLY A 168 -5.93 0.88 24.58
C GLY A 168 -6.82 1.68 23.61
N TYR A 169 -8.13 1.50 23.71
CA TYR A 169 -9.08 2.19 22.81
C TYR A 169 -8.97 3.71 22.85
N SER A 170 -8.63 4.30 23.98
CA SER A 170 -8.41 5.75 24.11
C SER A 170 -7.31 6.29 23.19
N ASP A 171 -6.33 5.45 22.85
CA ASP A 171 -5.19 5.87 22.02
C ASP A 171 -5.61 6.05 20.56
N TYR A 172 -6.67 5.34 20.15
CA TYR A 172 -7.23 5.45 18.81
C TYR A 172 -8.24 6.61 18.64
N TYR A 173 -8.70 7.23 19.74
CA TYR A 173 -9.77 8.22 19.72
C TYR A 173 -9.46 9.44 20.60
N ASN A 174 -8.21 9.89 20.58
CA ASN A 174 -7.68 10.97 21.41
C ASN A 174 -7.61 12.35 20.71
N GLY A 175 -8.18 12.45 19.49
CA GLY A 175 -8.12 13.67 18.68
C GLY A 175 -6.88 13.79 17.80
N ASN A 176 -6.02 12.78 17.76
CA ASN A 176 -4.84 12.70 16.87
C ASN A 176 -5.18 12.09 15.50
N GLN A 177 -6.42 11.68 15.27
CA GLN A 177 -6.85 11.10 14.00
C GLN A 177 -6.98 12.19 12.93
N ASP A 178 -6.50 11.90 11.71
CA ASP A 178 -6.75 12.73 10.54
C ASP A 178 -8.09 12.33 9.91
N GLY A 179 -9.15 13.08 10.24
CA GLY A 179 -10.50 12.81 9.75
C GLY A 179 -10.64 12.92 8.24
N ASP A 180 -9.85 13.79 7.61
CA ASP A 180 -9.87 13.97 6.15
C ASP A 180 -9.25 12.77 5.44
N ALA A 181 -8.13 12.26 5.96
CA ALA A 181 -7.51 11.04 5.44
C ALA A 181 -8.41 9.80 5.64
N ILE A 182 -9.07 9.68 6.80
CA ILE A 182 -10.05 8.61 7.06
C ILE A 182 -11.21 8.69 6.07
N CYS A 183 -11.73 9.88 5.81
CA CYS A 183 -12.76 10.11 4.80
C CYS A 183 -12.29 9.69 3.41
N TYR A 184 -11.09 10.12 3.00
CA TYR A 184 -10.49 9.72 1.73
C TYR A 184 -10.38 8.19 1.59
N LEU A 185 -9.82 7.50 2.58
CA LEU A 185 -9.66 6.03 2.56
C LEU A 185 -11.01 5.31 2.45
N THR A 186 -12.02 5.80 3.16
CA THR A 186 -13.39 5.28 3.08
C THR A 186 -13.97 5.44 1.67
N LEU A 187 -13.81 6.62 1.07
CA LEU A 187 -14.23 6.90 -0.30
C LEU A 187 -13.46 6.05 -1.33
N ALA A 188 -12.15 5.86 -1.13
CA ALA A 188 -11.32 5.03 -2.01
C ALA A 188 -11.82 3.57 -2.01
N ASN A 189 -12.04 2.98 -0.84
CA ASN A 189 -12.59 1.63 -0.73
C ASN A 189 -13.97 1.50 -1.39
N LYS A 190 -14.83 2.49 -1.19
CA LYS A 190 -16.15 2.51 -1.85
C LYS A 190 -16.02 2.55 -3.37
N LEU A 191 -15.20 3.46 -3.90
CA LEU A 191 -14.96 3.60 -5.33
C LEU A 191 -14.38 2.32 -5.94
N ILE A 192 -13.38 1.72 -5.30
CA ILE A 192 -12.72 0.49 -5.76
C ILE A 192 -13.76 -0.61 -6.00
N HIS A 193 -14.66 -0.84 -5.04
CA HIS A 193 -15.69 -1.87 -5.16
C HIS A 193 -16.87 -1.48 -6.08
N GLU A 194 -17.11 -0.19 -6.29
CA GLU A 194 -18.06 0.27 -7.32
C GLU A 194 -17.53 0.07 -8.74
N VAL A 195 -16.22 0.31 -8.95
CA VAL A 195 -15.55 0.10 -10.25
C VAL A 195 -15.39 -1.39 -10.53
N ASN A 196 -14.94 -2.17 -9.56
CA ASN A 196 -14.78 -3.60 -9.67
C ASN A 196 -15.20 -4.29 -8.36
N PRO A 197 -16.41 -4.87 -8.28
CA PRO A 197 -16.90 -5.54 -7.07
C PRO A 197 -16.07 -6.74 -6.60
N LYS A 198 -15.14 -7.23 -7.43
CA LYS A 198 -14.22 -8.32 -7.09
C LYS A 198 -12.83 -7.82 -6.69
N ALA A 199 -12.58 -6.51 -6.82
CA ALA A 199 -11.31 -5.94 -6.42
C ALA A 199 -11.07 -6.13 -4.93
N ILE A 200 -9.80 -6.21 -4.55
CA ILE A 200 -9.37 -6.40 -3.17
C ILE A 200 -8.62 -5.14 -2.71
N SER A 201 -8.97 -4.62 -1.55
CA SER A 201 -8.24 -3.53 -0.90
C SER A 201 -7.59 -4.02 0.39
N ILE A 202 -6.28 -3.75 0.52
CA ILE A 202 -5.44 -4.20 1.62
C ILE A 202 -4.78 -2.97 2.25
N ALA A 203 -4.85 -2.85 3.57
CA ALA A 203 -4.15 -1.79 4.29
C ALA A 203 -2.85 -2.29 4.91
N GLU A 204 -1.75 -1.62 4.62
CA GLU A 204 -0.56 -1.69 5.46
C GLU A 204 -0.74 -0.74 6.64
N GLU A 205 -1.02 -1.29 7.81
CA GLU A 205 -1.39 -0.50 8.99
C GLU A 205 -0.85 -1.14 10.26
N MET A 206 -0.04 -0.39 11.01
CA MET A 206 0.72 -0.88 12.15
C MET A 206 0.07 -0.56 13.50
N SER A 207 -0.80 0.45 13.58
CA SER A 207 -1.36 0.89 14.87
C SER A 207 -2.38 -0.09 15.44
N GLY A 208 -3.04 -0.85 14.58
CA GLY A 208 -4.12 -1.74 14.95
C GLY A 208 -5.47 -1.02 15.11
N LEU A 209 -5.70 0.10 14.40
CA LEU A 209 -6.96 0.83 14.44
C LEU A 209 -8.17 -0.11 14.30
N PRO A 210 -9.09 -0.16 15.30
CA PRO A 210 -10.30 -0.96 15.20
C PRO A 210 -11.22 -0.51 14.07
N GLY A 211 -11.80 -1.48 13.34
CA GLY A 211 -12.74 -1.20 12.27
C GLY A 211 -12.11 -0.86 10.92
N LEU A 212 -10.79 -0.88 10.79
CA LEU A 212 -10.11 -0.58 9.53
C LEU A 212 -10.60 -1.50 8.39
N ALA A 213 -10.65 -2.81 8.64
CA ALA A 213 -11.08 -3.84 7.70
C ALA A 213 -12.51 -4.35 7.98
N ASN A 214 -13.36 -3.51 8.53
CA ASN A 214 -14.79 -3.77 8.71
C ASN A 214 -15.59 -3.10 7.60
N LYS A 215 -16.81 -3.58 7.39
CA LYS A 215 -17.76 -3.02 6.44
C LYS A 215 -18.21 -1.62 6.84
N PHE A 216 -18.65 -0.83 5.86
CA PHE A 216 -19.18 0.52 6.10
C PHE A 216 -20.41 0.51 7.01
N GLU A 217 -21.30 -0.51 6.87
CA GLU A 217 -22.51 -0.68 7.68
C GLU A 217 -22.19 -0.87 9.16
N ASP A 218 -21.01 -1.43 9.45
CA ASP A 218 -20.51 -1.65 10.81
C ASP A 218 -19.62 -0.49 11.32
N GLY A 219 -19.58 0.62 10.58
CA GLY A 219 -18.77 1.80 10.89
C GLY A 219 -17.29 1.66 10.54
N GLY A 220 -16.93 0.68 9.71
CA GLY A 220 -15.55 0.46 9.25
C GLY A 220 -15.15 1.32 8.07
N LEU A 221 -13.85 1.30 7.75
CA LEU A 221 -13.27 2.01 6.59
C LEU A 221 -13.41 1.24 5.27
N GLY A 222 -13.90 0.00 5.31
CA GLY A 222 -14.22 -0.80 4.13
C GLY A 222 -13.04 -1.49 3.44
N PHE A 223 -11.86 -1.55 4.06
CA PHE A 223 -10.80 -2.42 3.56
C PHE A 223 -11.22 -3.89 3.64
N ASP A 224 -10.85 -4.70 2.65
CA ASP A 224 -11.11 -6.14 2.69
C ASP A 224 -10.17 -6.84 3.66
N TYR A 225 -8.94 -6.37 3.75
CA TYR A 225 -7.89 -6.95 4.59
C TYR A 225 -6.99 -5.89 5.20
N ARG A 226 -6.39 -6.26 6.32
CA ARG A 226 -5.21 -5.58 6.88
C ARG A 226 -4.02 -6.53 6.92
N MET A 227 -2.82 -6.01 6.80
CA MET A 227 -1.59 -6.80 6.92
C MET A 227 -1.28 -7.06 8.40
N ALA A 228 -0.87 -8.31 8.71
CA ALA A 228 -0.43 -8.69 10.04
C ALA A 228 1.03 -8.29 10.26
N MET A 229 1.29 -7.01 10.52
CA MET A 229 2.64 -6.41 10.56
C MET A 229 3.59 -7.05 11.59
N GLY A 230 3.09 -7.65 12.66
CA GLY A 230 3.94 -8.35 13.65
C GLY A 230 4.42 -9.74 13.23
N ILE A 231 3.91 -10.30 12.14
CA ILE A 231 4.30 -11.66 11.70
C ILE A 231 5.71 -11.72 11.12
N PRO A 232 6.14 -10.81 10.23
CA PRO A 232 7.53 -10.77 9.77
C PRO A 232 8.52 -10.64 10.92
N ASP A 233 8.27 -9.74 11.86
CA ASP A 233 9.12 -9.54 13.04
C ASP A 233 9.24 -10.81 13.89
N LEU A 234 8.13 -11.54 14.03
CA LEU A 234 8.11 -12.83 14.72
C LEU A 234 9.06 -13.82 14.03
N TRP A 235 8.97 -13.98 12.72
CA TRP A 235 9.82 -14.89 11.97
C TRP A 235 11.28 -14.48 12.01
N ILE A 236 11.59 -13.19 11.82
CA ILE A 236 12.94 -12.65 11.93
C ILE A 236 13.52 -12.97 13.32
N LYS A 237 12.75 -12.76 14.37
CA LYS A 237 13.17 -13.06 15.74
C LYS A 237 13.47 -14.55 15.95
N TYR A 238 12.57 -15.43 15.52
CA TYR A 238 12.78 -16.88 15.66
C TYR A 238 14.00 -17.37 14.87
N ILE A 239 14.15 -16.90 13.63
CA ILE A 239 15.26 -17.32 12.75
C ILE A 239 16.61 -16.78 13.25
N LYS A 240 16.66 -15.55 13.76
CA LYS A 240 17.92 -14.91 14.18
C LYS A 240 18.34 -15.20 15.61
N GLU A 241 17.39 -15.32 16.53
CA GLU A 241 17.67 -15.31 17.95
C GLU A 241 17.49 -16.68 18.64
N TYR A 242 16.76 -17.61 18.04
CA TYR A 242 16.45 -18.91 18.64
C TYR A 242 17.14 -20.04 17.87
N THR A 243 17.68 -21.02 18.62
CA THR A 243 18.03 -22.32 18.05
C THR A 243 16.78 -23.17 17.86
N ASP A 244 16.82 -24.17 16.99
CA ASP A 244 15.65 -24.99 16.64
C ASP A 244 14.98 -25.61 17.87
N GLU A 245 15.77 -26.03 18.87
CA GLU A 245 15.27 -26.65 20.12
C GLU A 245 14.49 -25.65 21.00
N ASN A 246 14.73 -24.35 20.83
CA ASN A 246 14.08 -23.29 21.59
C ASN A 246 12.84 -22.69 20.89
N TRP A 247 12.52 -23.18 19.70
CA TRP A 247 11.31 -22.77 19.03
C TRP A 247 10.07 -23.21 19.84
N LYS A 248 9.08 -22.31 19.92
CA LYS A 248 7.83 -22.54 20.65
C LYS A 248 6.66 -22.59 19.67
N PRO A 249 6.35 -23.76 19.09
CA PRO A 249 5.28 -23.88 18.08
C PRO A 249 3.93 -23.34 18.54
N GLY A 250 3.58 -23.54 19.83
CA GLY A 250 2.36 -22.98 20.40
C GLY A 250 2.30 -21.45 20.39
N HIS A 251 3.43 -20.79 20.64
CA HIS A 251 3.52 -19.32 20.55
C HIS A 251 3.43 -18.85 19.08
N ILE A 252 4.12 -19.53 18.18
CA ILE A 252 4.04 -19.23 16.74
C ILE A 252 2.60 -19.39 16.25
N PHE A 253 1.94 -20.50 16.60
CA PHE A 253 0.54 -20.75 16.23
C PHE A 253 -0.38 -19.68 16.81
N TRP A 254 -0.19 -19.29 18.07
CA TRP A 254 -0.98 -18.23 18.70
C TRP A 254 -0.81 -16.90 17.98
N GLU A 255 0.41 -16.48 17.68
CA GLU A 255 0.69 -15.24 16.95
C GLU A 255 0.11 -15.24 15.52
N LEU A 256 0.14 -16.38 14.84
CA LEU A 256 -0.44 -16.52 13.50
C LEU A 256 -1.97 -16.50 13.50
N THR A 257 -2.61 -16.91 14.59
CA THR A 257 -4.07 -17.11 14.65
C THR A 257 -4.80 -16.14 15.57
N ASN A 258 -4.09 -15.44 16.47
CA ASN A 258 -4.68 -14.48 17.40
C ASN A 258 -4.97 -13.17 16.67
N ARG A 259 -6.13 -13.10 16.05
CA ARG A 259 -6.62 -11.95 15.28
C ARG A 259 -7.98 -11.52 15.81
N ARG A 260 -8.36 -10.28 15.49
CA ARG A 260 -9.71 -9.82 15.73
C ARG A 260 -10.66 -10.61 14.85
N TYR A 261 -11.72 -11.16 15.42
CA TYR A 261 -12.63 -12.06 14.70
C TYR A 261 -13.45 -11.38 13.61
N ASP A 262 -13.66 -10.08 13.74
CA ASP A 262 -14.48 -9.25 12.86
C ASP A 262 -13.67 -8.61 11.71
N GLU A 263 -12.33 -8.66 11.77
CA GLU A 263 -11.45 -8.09 10.75
C GLU A 263 -10.60 -9.18 10.08
N LYS A 264 -10.57 -9.16 8.76
CA LYS A 264 -9.74 -10.07 7.97
C LYS A 264 -8.30 -9.59 7.92
N THR A 265 -7.38 -10.50 8.16
CA THR A 265 -5.94 -10.20 8.24
C THR A 265 -5.17 -11.10 7.29
N ILE A 266 -4.19 -10.53 6.59
CA ILE A 266 -3.24 -11.28 5.77
C ILE A 266 -1.98 -11.51 6.58
N SER A 267 -1.65 -12.78 6.83
CA SER A 267 -0.35 -13.18 7.38
C SER A 267 0.66 -13.26 6.24
N TYR A 268 1.84 -12.70 6.44
CA TYR A 268 2.93 -12.72 5.47
C TYR A 268 4.27 -12.88 6.19
N ALA A 269 5.30 -13.24 5.44
CA ALA A 269 6.67 -13.33 5.91
C ALA A 269 7.59 -12.66 4.90
N GLU A 270 8.52 -11.84 5.36
CA GLU A 270 9.56 -11.18 4.59
C GLU A 270 10.93 -11.80 4.83
#